data_364f3fde940917dd13583324cf98fb1a
#
_entry.id   364f3fde940917dd13583324cf98fb1a
#
_cell.length_a   1.000
_cell.length_b   1.000
_cell.length_c   1.000
_cell.angle_alpha   90.00
_cell.angle_beta   90.00
_cell.angle_gamma   90.00
#
_symmetry.space_group_name_H-M   'P 1'
#
loop_
_entity.id
_entity.type
_entity.pdbx_description
1 polymer ?
#
loop_
_entity_poly.entity_id
_entity_poly.type
_entity_poly.pdbx_seq_one_letter_code
_entity_poly.pdbx_strand_id
1 'polypeptide(L)'
;MSNEVMNAAPAEEQKKYSPVRYAFGAVLAFFGISSATHRASKKRKKLVGDIVCYIVLLFGAFLSVYPFWWMVAAGFADTSNTAIGTTILNSLVWWPRLSTVSPGYEHGLFYNYSQFMTKTFQQVFGELTFWRALGNNLVYSIVPVVVGVITSASAAFSFAKLNWYGRDIVFFILLAAIMVPGACIMTAQFSMYEALDWRKNGLCLIIPGLFGSIMTAFFIRQFLYGLPTSIIEAAKIDGAGYFRIFCGFILPLAMPAIMAQGLLSFMGCWNNYMGSYIFIPQNSLAVNLPHALSVFDKNVNSIEGGYGVVLAGAVFCVLPVMILFACFQRTIISSLMLTGSKE
;
A
#
# COMPACT_ATOMS: atom_id res chain seq x y z
N MET A 1 -16.31 -37.52 42.65
CA MET A 1 -17.64 -37.33 42.04
C MET A 1 -17.79 -35.84 41.69
N SER A 2 -17.43 -35.44 40.47
CA SER A 2 -17.75 -34.13 39.86
C SER A 2 -16.94 -33.87 38.59
N ASN A 3 -16.90 -34.84 37.64
CA ASN A 3 -16.21 -34.63 36.34
C ASN A 3 -16.98 -35.25 35.16
N GLU A 4 -18.32 -35.28 35.19
CA GLU A 4 -19.10 -35.95 34.13
C GLU A 4 -20.27 -35.14 33.56
N VAL A 5 -20.27 -33.80 33.64
CA VAL A 5 -21.37 -33.00 33.10
C VAL A 5 -20.89 -31.98 32.05
N MET A 6 -19.80 -32.21 31.33
CA MET A 6 -19.32 -31.27 30.32
C MET A 6 -19.12 -31.86 28.92
N ASN A 7 -19.91 -32.88 28.56
CA ASN A 7 -19.86 -33.44 27.20
C ASN A 7 -21.26 -33.79 26.68
N ALA A 8 -22.05 -32.79 26.35
CA ALA A 8 -23.23 -32.93 25.46
C ALA A 8 -23.71 -31.59 24.93
N ALA A 9 -22.98 -30.99 23.99
CA ALA A 9 -23.55 -30.01 23.06
C ALA A 9 -23.32 -30.54 21.64
N PRO A 10 -24.39 -30.69 20.81
CA PRO A 10 -24.25 -31.30 19.50
C PRO A 10 -23.45 -30.36 18.55
N ALA A 11 -22.59 -31.00 17.75
CA ALA A 11 -21.62 -30.40 16.82
C ALA A 11 -22.24 -29.53 15.67
N GLU A 12 -23.53 -29.32 15.62
CA GLU A 12 -24.22 -28.55 14.60
C GLU A 12 -24.37 -27.05 14.89
N GLU A 13 -24.09 -26.58 16.11
CA GLU A 13 -24.20 -25.15 16.45
C GLU A 13 -22.92 -24.33 16.24
N GLN A 14 -21.78 -24.94 15.92
CA GLN A 14 -20.52 -24.22 15.72
C GLN A 14 -20.34 -23.56 14.35
N LYS A 15 -21.29 -23.65 13.45
CA LYS A 15 -21.16 -23.24 12.03
C LYS A 15 -21.81 -21.91 11.66
N LYS A 16 -21.84 -20.88 12.50
CA LYS A 16 -22.37 -19.56 12.07
C LYS A 16 -21.94 -18.33 12.89
N TYR A 17 -20.70 -18.19 13.26
CA TYR A 17 -20.27 -16.89 13.82
C TYR A 17 -19.22 -16.26 12.89
N SER A 18 -19.63 -15.23 12.12
CA SER A 18 -18.70 -14.41 11.39
C SER A 18 -17.89 -13.54 12.38
N PRO A 19 -16.58 -13.34 12.16
CA PRO A 19 -15.71 -12.53 13.04
C PRO A 19 -16.22 -11.09 13.24
N VAL A 20 -16.98 -10.56 12.27
CA VAL A 20 -17.64 -9.25 12.34
C VAL A 20 -18.69 -9.19 13.47
N ARG A 21 -19.35 -10.30 13.78
CA ARG A 21 -20.33 -10.38 14.88
C ARG A 21 -19.71 -10.32 16.26
N TYR A 22 -18.49 -10.88 16.41
CA TYR A 22 -17.76 -10.83 17.67
C TYR A 22 -17.25 -9.43 17.99
N ALA A 23 -16.69 -8.74 17.00
CA ALA A 23 -16.23 -7.36 17.14
C ALA A 23 -17.40 -6.40 17.48
N PHE A 24 -18.56 -6.60 16.83
CA PHE A 24 -19.74 -5.77 17.07
C PHE A 24 -20.39 -6.06 18.43
N GLY A 25 -20.42 -7.30 18.88
CA GLY A 25 -20.86 -7.68 20.21
C GLY A 25 -20.00 -7.05 21.32
N ALA A 26 -18.69 -7.00 21.12
CA ALA A 26 -17.75 -6.35 22.03
C ALA A 26 -17.96 -4.83 22.10
N VAL A 27 -18.22 -4.18 20.98
CA VAL A 27 -18.53 -2.73 20.91
C VAL A 27 -19.85 -2.41 21.61
N LEU A 28 -20.89 -3.20 21.41
CA LEU A 28 -22.18 -3.01 22.09
C LEU A 28 -22.10 -3.27 23.60
N ALA A 29 -21.29 -4.24 24.05
CA ALA A 29 -21.04 -4.50 25.45
C ALA A 29 -20.26 -3.36 26.11
N PHE A 30 -19.31 -2.75 25.41
CA PHE A 30 -18.55 -1.58 25.86
C PHE A 30 -19.46 -0.35 26.10
N PHE A 31 -20.52 -0.18 25.29
CA PHE A 31 -21.51 0.88 25.46
C PHE A 31 -22.64 0.55 26.44
N GLY A 32 -22.55 -0.54 27.22
CA GLY A 32 -23.53 -0.88 28.26
C GLY A 32 -24.91 -1.31 27.75
N ILE A 33 -25.05 -1.63 26.45
CA ILE A 33 -26.29 -2.13 25.84
C ILE A 33 -26.34 -3.66 26.05
N SER A 34 -26.42 -4.08 27.30
CA SER A 34 -26.53 -5.48 27.68
C SER A 34 -28.00 -5.93 27.73
N SER A 35 -28.20 -7.06 27.13
CA SER A 35 -29.48 -7.71 26.87
C SER A 35 -30.14 -8.34 28.08
N ALA A 36 -31.35 -7.95 28.37
CA ALA A 36 -32.32 -8.87 29.01
C ALA A 36 -33.73 -8.54 28.46
N THR A 37 -34.26 -9.35 27.59
CA THR A 37 -35.62 -9.84 27.58
C THR A 37 -36.07 -10.44 26.23
N HIS A 38 -36.49 -11.70 26.31
CA HIS A 38 -37.50 -12.48 25.58
C HIS A 38 -37.43 -12.81 24.06
N ARG A 39 -37.75 -14.09 23.75
CA ARG A 39 -37.59 -14.87 22.51
C ARG A 39 -38.21 -14.30 21.22
N ALA A 40 -39.24 -13.49 21.25
CA ALA A 40 -39.79 -12.80 20.05
C ALA A 40 -38.89 -11.64 19.58
N SER A 41 -38.03 -11.14 20.46
CA SER A 41 -37.05 -10.07 20.26
C SER A 41 -35.80 -10.53 19.47
N LYS A 42 -35.45 -11.84 19.43
CA LYS A 42 -34.20 -12.30 18.80
C LYS A 42 -34.10 -12.02 17.31
N LYS A 43 -35.18 -12.20 16.54
CA LYS A 43 -35.19 -11.87 15.08
C LYS A 43 -35.17 -10.35 14.83
N ARG A 44 -35.92 -9.55 15.61
CA ARG A 44 -35.89 -8.07 15.49
C ARG A 44 -34.56 -7.50 15.96
N LYS A 45 -33.96 -7.99 17.06
CA LYS A 45 -32.67 -7.56 17.55
C LYS A 45 -31.55 -7.90 16.55
N LYS A 46 -31.62 -9.08 15.89
CA LYS A 46 -30.71 -9.46 14.82
C LYS A 46 -30.81 -8.52 13.62
N LEU A 47 -32.06 -8.23 13.18
CA LEU A 47 -32.28 -7.33 12.05
C LEU A 47 -31.81 -5.90 12.35
N VAL A 48 -32.12 -5.37 13.54
CA VAL A 48 -31.63 -4.05 13.97
C VAL A 48 -30.10 -4.03 14.07
N GLY A 49 -29.47 -5.06 14.63
CA GLY A 49 -28.01 -5.18 14.68
C GLY A 49 -27.37 -5.24 13.30
N ASP A 50 -27.96 -6.00 12.37
CA ASP A 50 -27.47 -6.09 10.99
C ASP A 50 -27.64 -4.72 10.26
N ILE A 51 -28.77 -4.02 10.45
CA ILE A 51 -29.01 -2.68 9.88
C ILE A 51 -27.98 -1.67 10.44
N VAL A 52 -27.78 -1.62 11.75
CA VAL A 52 -26.80 -0.70 12.37
C VAL A 52 -25.39 -1.01 11.85
N CYS A 53 -25.04 -2.29 11.73
CA CYS A 53 -23.76 -2.72 11.16
C CYS A 53 -23.58 -2.22 9.72
N TYR A 54 -24.61 -2.38 8.87
CA TYR A 54 -24.56 -1.88 7.49
C TYR A 54 -24.48 -0.36 7.42
N ILE A 55 -25.19 0.38 8.28
CA ILE A 55 -25.11 1.84 8.33
C ILE A 55 -23.68 2.27 8.69
N VAL A 56 -23.08 1.66 9.72
CA VAL A 56 -21.69 1.99 10.12
C VAL A 56 -20.69 1.65 9.02
N LEU A 57 -20.85 0.49 8.37
CA LEU A 57 -19.99 0.08 7.26
C LEU A 57 -20.15 1.00 6.04
N LEU A 58 -21.38 1.36 5.67
CA LEU A 58 -21.65 2.28 4.56
C LEU A 58 -21.12 3.68 4.85
N PHE A 59 -21.31 4.17 6.08
CA PHE A 59 -20.76 5.46 6.50
C PHE A 59 -19.22 5.46 6.46
N GLY A 60 -18.57 4.41 6.98
CA GLY A 60 -17.12 4.25 6.90
C GLY A 60 -16.63 4.15 5.46
N ALA A 61 -17.32 3.40 4.61
CA ALA A 61 -17.02 3.30 3.18
C ALA A 61 -17.16 4.66 2.48
N PHE A 62 -18.24 5.40 2.78
CA PHE A 62 -18.44 6.74 2.24
C PHE A 62 -17.30 7.69 2.66
N LEU A 63 -16.96 7.74 3.95
CA LEU A 63 -15.85 8.57 4.45
C LEU A 63 -14.51 8.22 3.79
N SER A 64 -14.28 6.93 3.49
CA SER A 64 -13.05 6.47 2.85
C SER A 64 -13.00 6.80 1.36
N VAL A 65 -14.12 6.71 0.65
CA VAL A 65 -14.18 6.92 -0.81
C VAL A 65 -14.34 8.41 -1.17
N TYR A 66 -15.01 9.18 -0.31
CA TYR A 66 -15.33 10.59 -0.57
C TYR A 66 -14.12 11.47 -0.92
N PRO A 67 -12.96 11.43 -0.22
CA PRO A 67 -11.79 12.24 -0.58
C PRO A 67 -11.28 11.93 -2.00
N PHE A 68 -11.29 10.65 -2.40
CA PHE A 68 -10.86 10.24 -3.74
C PHE A 68 -11.85 10.70 -4.81
N TRP A 69 -13.14 10.54 -4.54
CA TRP A 69 -14.19 11.07 -5.40
C TRP A 69 -14.04 12.57 -5.58
N TRP A 70 -13.86 13.30 -4.48
CA TRP A 70 -13.70 14.74 -4.50
C TRP A 70 -12.45 15.17 -5.29
N MET A 71 -11.32 14.47 -5.13
CA MET A 71 -10.09 14.72 -5.87
C MET A 71 -10.29 14.55 -7.38
N VAL A 72 -10.94 13.49 -7.82
CA VAL A 72 -11.28 13.25 -9.22
C VAL A 72 -12.21 14.35 -9.74
N ALA A 73 -13.24 14.66 -8.97
CA ALA A 73 -14.24 15.66 -9.30
C ALA A 73 -13.64 17.07 -9.43
N ALA A 74 -12.74 17.45 -8.51
CA ALA A 74 -12.04 18.73 -8.56
C ALA A 74 -11.06 18.84 -9.73
N GLY A 75 -10.50 17.72 -10.19
CA GLY A 75 -9.69 17.67 -11.43
C GLY A 75 -10.47 18.06 -12.69
N PHE A 76 -11.80 17.94 -12.66
CA PHE A 76 -12.70 18.36 -13.75
C PHE A 76 -13.29 19.77 -13.53
N ALA A 77 -13.06 20.38 -12.37
CA ALA A 77 -13.63 21.68 -12.05
C ALA A 77 -12.85 22.84 -12.68
N ASP A 78 -13.55 23.93 -12.98
CA ASP A 78 -12.91 25.19 -13.33
C ASP A 78 -12.33 25.86 -12.08
N THR A 79 -11.01 25.95 -12.04
CA THR A 79 -10.28 26.55 -10.93
C THR A 79 -9.49 27.82 -11.34
N SER A 80 -9.61 28.24 -12.59
CA SER A 80 -8.81 29.33 -13.15
C SER A 80 -9.08 30.71 -12.53
N ASN A 81 -10.27 30.91 -11.94
CA ASN A 81 -10.73 32.22 -11.44
C ASN A 81 -11.03 32.29 -9.95
N THR A 82 -10.67 31.28 -9.17
CA THR A 82 -11.05 31.25 -7.75
C THR A 82 -9.83 31.19 -6.83
N ALA A 83 -9.79 32.14 -5.90
CA ALA A 83 -9.02 32.04 -4.65
C ALA A 83 -9.50 30.78 -3.89
N ILE A 84 -8.84 29.68 -4.12
CA ILE A 84 -9.31 28.29 -3.91
C ILE A 84 -9.54 27.95 -2.45
N GLY A 85 -8.84 28.60 -1.52
CA GLY A 85 -9.05 28.35 -0.10
C GLY A 85 -10.47 28.65 0.39
N THR A 86 -11.17 29.59 -0.25
CA THR A 86 -12.51 30.02 0.19
C THR A 86 -13.65 29.36 -0.58
N THR A 87 -13.47 29.04 -1.84
CA THR A 87 -14.56 28.55 -2.69
C THR A 87 -14.78 27.04 -2.60
N ILE A 88 -13.73 26.27 -2.39
CA ILE A 88 -13.83 24.81 -2.23
C ILE A 88 -14.39 24.43 -0.83
N LEU A 89 -14.00 25.17 0.22
CA LEU A 89 -14.54 24.95 1.57
C LEU A 89 -15.98 25.53 1.73
N ASN A 90 -16.30 26.63 1.05
CA ASN A 90 -17.61 27.27 1.15
C ASN A 90 -18.67 26.68 0.21
N SER A 91 -18.24 26.07 -0.88
CA SER A 91 -19.09 25.18 -1.64
C SER A 91 -18.74 23.74 -1.20
N LEU A 92 -19.56 23.14 -0.36
CA LEU A 92 -19.69 21.68 -0.25
C LEU A 92 -20.12 21.18 -1.64
N VAL A 93 -19.20 21.20 -2.59
CA VAL A 93 -19.45 20.80 -3.96
C VAL A 93 -19.41 19.29 -3.99
N TRP A 94 -20.54 18.67 -3.67
CA TRP A 94 -20.78 17.23 -3.84
C TRP A 94 -20.62 16.79 -5.29
N TRP A 95 -20.73 17.77 -6.21
CA TRP A 95 -20.59 17.59 -7.64
C TRP A 95 -19.73 18.72 -8.23
N PRO A 96 -18.66 18.40 -9.01
CA PRO A 96 -17.90 19.45 -9.69
C PRO A 96 -18.85 20.21 -10.61
N ARG A 97 -18.77 21.52 -10.60
CA ARG A 97 -19.32 22.30 -11.71
C ARG A 97 -18.46 21.99 -12.91
N LEU A 98 -18.94 21.09 -13.75
CA LEU A 98 -18.29 20.73 -14.99
C LEU A 98 -18.03 22.01 -15.79
N SER A 99 -16.85 22.16 -16.32
CA SER A 99 -16.37 23.31 -17.07
C SER A 99 -17.26 23.73 -18.25
N THR A 100 -18.14 22.87 -18.71
CA THR A 100 -19.07 23.12 -19.83
C THR A 100 -20.31 23.94 -19.45
N VAL A 101 -20.54 24.29 -18.17
CA VAL A 101 -21.80 24.88 -17.69
C VAL A 101 -21.65 26.33 -17.22
N SER A 102 -20.43 26.86 -17.07
CA SER A 102 -20.24 28.25 -16.63
C SER A 102 -20.10 29.17 -17.82
N PRO A 103 -20.94 30.23 -17.89
CA PRO A 103 -20.77 31.26 -18.93
C PRO A 103 -19.39 31.93 -18.84
N GLY A 104 -18.59 31.86 -19.89
CA GLY A 104 -17.23 32.38 -19.93
C GLY A 104 -16.11 31.36 -19.79
N TYR A 105 -16.41 30.09 -19.72
CA TYR A 105 -15.41 29.05 -19.68
C TYR A 105 -15.07 28.53 -21.08
N GLU A 106 -13.83 28.76 -21.51
CA GLU A 106 -13.36 28.41 -22.87
C GLU A 106 -12.73 27.00 -22.98
N HIS A 107 -12.60 26.29 -21.86
CA HIS A 107 -11.80 25.06 -21.79
C HIS A 107 -12.66 23.81 -21.69
N GLY A 108 -12.22 22.72 -22.35
CA GLY A 108 -12.92 21.43 -22.35
C GLY A 108 -12.82 20.67 -21.01
N LEU A 109 -13.68 19.66 -20.82
CA LEU A 109 -13.81 18.83 -19.62
C LEU A 109 -12.47 18.27 -19.08
N PHE A 110 -11.55 17.92 -19.97
CA PHE A 110 -10.26 17.32 -19.61
C PHE A 110 -9.11 18.35 -19.53
N TYR A 111 -9.43 19.65 -19.47
CA TYR A 111 -8.43 20.72 -19.49
C TYR A 111 -7.34 20.53 -18.41
N ASN A 112 -7.72 20.40 -17.14
CA ASN A 112 -6.76 20.26 -16.04
C ASN A 112 -5.86 19.02 -16.20
N TYR A 113 -6.42 17.89 -16.64
CA TYR A 113 -5.66 16.68 -16.90
C TYR A 113 -4.66 16.85 -18.05
N SER A 114 -5.07 17.52 -19.14
CA SER A 114 -4.19 17.79 -20.27
C SER A 114 -3.10 18.81 -19.90
N GLN A 115 -3.42 19.86 -19.15
CA GLN A 115 -2.45 20.84 -18.65
C GLN A 115 -1.41 20.17 -17.74
N PHE A 116 -1.84 19.30 -16.82
CA PHE A 116 -0.92 18.57 -15.96
C PHE A 116 0.07 17.73 -16.79
N MET A 117 -0.41 16.97 -17.77
CA MET A 117 0.45 16.12 -18.59
C MET A 117 1.40 16.88 -19.52
N THR A 118 1.15 18.15 -19.80
CA THR A 118 1.89 18.94 -20.80
C THR A 118 2.56 20.19 -20.21
N LYS A 119 1.84 21.28 -20.11
CA LYS A 119 2.39 22.59 -19.77
C LYS A 119 2.91 22.71 -18.34
N THR A 120 2.25 22.07 -17.36
CA THR A 120 2.62 22.21 -15.94
C THR A 120 4.06 21.77 -15.67
N PHE A 121 4.48 20.65 -16.24
CA PHE A 121 5.87 20.19 -16.13
C PHE A 121 6.84 21.16 -16.77
N GLN A 122 6.51 21.68 -17.95
CA GLN A 122 7.35 22.66 -18.64
C GLN A 122 7.45 23.99 -17.87
N GLN A 123 6.36 24.44 -17.26
CA GLN A 123 6.35 25.68 -16.44
C GLN A 123 7.25 25.59 -15.20
N VAL A 124 7.28 24.43 -14.53
CA VAL A 124 7.98 24.29 -13.25
C VAL A 124 9.37 23.68 -13.40
N PHE A 125 9.56 22.73 -14.29
CA PHE A 125 10.81 21.96 -14.42
C PHE A 125 11.55 22.18 -15.75
N GLY A 126 10.97 22.90 -16.70
CA GLY A 126 11.55 23.12 -18.03
C GLY A 126 11.63 21.84 -18.86
N GLU A 127 12.69 21.05 -18.68
CA GLU A 127 12.93 19.85 -19.51
C GLU A 127 12.25 18.58 -19.00
N LEU A 128 11.86 18.50 -17.72
CA LEU A 128 11.18 17.32 -17.18
C LEU A 128 9.75 17.27 -17.71
N THR A 129 9.36 16.12 -18.26
CA THR A 129 8.00 15.87 -18.76
C THR A 129 7.23 14.93 -17.84
N PHE A 130 5.90 14.96 -17.91
CA PHE A 130 5.04 14.01 -17.20
C PHE A 130 5.44 12.56 -17.48
N TRP A 131 5.62 12.21 -18.75
CA TRP A 131 5.97 10.84 -19.15
C TRP A 131 7.31 10.38 -18.59
N ARG A 132 8.26 11.29 -18.48
CA ARG A 132 9.55 10.98 -17.86
C ARG A 132 9.42 10.79 -16.35
N ALA A 133 8.71 11.66 -15.65
CA ALA A 133 8.45 11.55 -14.22
C ALA A 133 7.67 10.26 -13.89
N LEU A 134 6.67 9.90 -14.71
CA LEU A 134 5.94 8.64 -14.60
C LEU A 134 6.84 7.44 -14.86
N GLY A 135 7.67 7.49 -15.91
CA GLY A 135 8.65 6.46 -16.23
C GLY A 135 9.66 6.25 -15.10
N ASN A 136 10.19 7.34 -14.52
CA ASN A 136 11.04 7.29 -13.34
C ASN A 136 10.33 6.59 -12.18
N ASN A 137 9.08 6.98 -11.89
CA ASN A 137 8.31 6.38 -10.80
C ASN A 137 8.07 4.88 -11.01
N LEU A 138 7.80 4.44 -12.25
CA LEU A 138 7.67 3.03 -12.60
C LEU A 138 8.98 2.28 -12.39
N VAL A 139 10.11 2.83 -12.86
CA VAL A 139 11.43 2.20 -12.70
C VAL A 139 11.81 2.10 -11.22
N TYR A 140 11.63 3.19 -10.44
CA TYR A 140 11.96 3.22 -9.01
C TYR A 140 11.04 2.33 -8.16
N SER A 141 9.89 1.95 -8.69
CA SER A 141 8.97 1.04 -8.00
C SER A 141 9.14 -0.41 -8.43
N ILE A 142 9.21 -0.68 -9.74
CA ILE A 142 9.20 -2.06 -10.26
C ILE A 142 10.57 -2.73 -10.06
N VAL A 143 11.67 -2.06 -10.43
CA VAL A 143 13.00 -2.68 -10.42
C VAL A 143 13.44 -3.08 -9.00
N PRO A 144 13.39 -2.19 -7.97
CA PRO A 144 13.74 -2.55 -6.61
C PRO A 144 12.82 -3.63 -6.03
N VAL A 145 11.52 -3.58 -6.37
CA VAL A 145 10.55 -4.55 -5.83
C VAL A 145 10.77 -5.94 -6.41
N VAL A 146 10.88 -6.08 -7.72
CA VAL A 146 11.05 -7.40 -8.34
C VAL A 146 12.34 -8.06 -7.87
N VAL A 147 13.46 -7.35 -7.94
CA VAL A 147 14.76 -7.89 -7.53
C VAL A 147 14.81 -8.04 -6.00
N GLY A 148 14.38 -7.01 -5.26
CA GLY A 148 14.46 -6.98 -3.80
C GLY A 148 13.56 -8.02 -3.11
N VAL A 149 12.41 -8.36 -3.68
CA VAL A 149 11.55 -9.43 -3.13
C VAL A 149 12.17 -10.80 -3.39
N ILE A 150 12.80 -11.02 -4.54
CA ILE A 150 13.49 -12.27 -4.86
C ILE A 150 14.71 -12.44 -3.94
N THR A 151 15.52 -11.39 -3.74
CA THR A 151 16.67 -11.43 -2.82
C THR A 151 16.22 -11.64 -1.39
N SER A 152 15.13 -11.00 -0.95
CA SER A 152 14.52 -11.22 0.38
C SER A 152 13.99 -12.65 0.53
N ALA A 153 13.38 -13.25 -0.50
CA ALA A 153 12.90 -14.62 -0.48
C ALA A 153 14.06 -15.62 -0.41
N SER A 154 15.15 -15.35 -1.12
CA SER A 154 16.38 -16.17 -1.05
C SER A 154 17.00 -16.15 0.35
N ALA A 155 17.10 -14.96 0.96
CA ALA A 155 17.53 -14.79 2.35
C ALA A 155 16.59 -15.53 3.31
N ALA A 156 15.27 -15.37 3.15
CA ALA A 156 14.24 -16.04 3.95
C ALA A 156 14.36 -17.56 3.88
N PHE A 157 14.61 -18.12 2.69
CA PHE A 157 14.87 -19.56 2.50
C PHE A 157 16.10 -20.01 3.26
N SER A 158 17.20 -19.27 3.16
CA SER A 158 18.46 -19.56 3.87
C SER A 158 18.23 -19.57 5.38
N PHE A 159 17.54 -18.57 5.93
CA PHE A 159 17.26 -18.45 7.37
C PHE A 159 16.17 -19.39 7.87
N ALA A 160 15.26 -19.87 7.02
CA ALA A 160 14.18 -20.76 7.44
C ALA A 160 14.51 -22.25 7.31
N LYS A 161 15.22 -22.63 6.23
CA LYS A 161 15.29 -24.02 5.78
C LYS A 161 16.71 -24.58 5.69
N LEU A 162 17.72 -23.71 5.68
CA LEU A 162 19.12 -24.18 5.67
C LEU A 162 19.69 -24.15 7.09
N ASN A 163 20.51 -25.15 7.41
CA ASN A 163 21.22 -25.22 8.69
C ASN A 163 22.69 -24.79 8.44
N TRP A 164 23.05 -23.63 8.97
CA TRP A 164 24.42 -23.13 8.95
C TRP A 164 24.76 -22.47 10.29
N TYR A 165 26.04 -22.45 10.61
CA TYR A 165 26.52 -21.93 11.90
C TYR A 165 26.26 -20.43 12.04
N GLY A 166 25.68 -20.00 13.17
CA GLY A 166 25.39 -18.59 13.44
C GLY A 166 24.13 -18.03 12.80
N ARG A 167 23.33 -18.85 12.09
CA ARG A 167 22.11 -18.45 11.37
C ARG A 167 21.18 -17.56 12.21
N ASP A 168 20.85 -17.98 13.41
CA ASP A 168 19.88 -17.28 14.25
C ASP A 168 20.48 -16.03 14.88
N ILE A 169 21.79 -16.01 15.14
CA ILE A 169 22.52 -14.83 15.63
C ILE A 169 22.54 -13.75 14.54
N VAL A 170 22.92 -14.10 13.32
CA VAL A 170 22.94 -13.17 12.19
C VAL A 170 21.52 -12.63 11.94
N PHE A 171 20.52 -13.49 11.95
CA PHE A 171 19.13 -13.06 11.77
C PHE A 171 18.67 -12.09 12.86
N PHE A 172 19.04 -12.34 14.11
CA PHE A 172 18.73 -11.45 15.23
C PHE A 172 19.41 -10.09 15.09
N ILE A 173 20.69 -10.04 14.66
CA ILE A 173 21.41 -8.79 14.40
C ILE A 173 20.71 -7.99 13.30
N LEU A 174 20.29 -8.67 12.23
CA LEU A 174 19.56 -8.02 11.13
C LEU A 174 18.21 -7.46 11.61
N LEU A 175 17.49 -8.18 12.46
CA LEU A 175 16.25 -7.67 13.05
C LEU A 175 16.50 -6.47 13.97
N ALA A 176 17.58 -6.51 14.76
CA ALA A 176 17.95 -5.37 15.60
C ALA A 176 18.26 -4.11 14.78
N ALA A 177 18.81 -4.25 13.57
CA ALA A 177 19.08 -3.14 12.66
C ALA A 177 17.79 -2.41 12.21
N ILE A 178 16.63 -3.08 12.16
CA ILE A 178 15.33 -2.44 11.84
C ILE A 178 14.91 -1.45 12.93
N MET A 179 15.36 -1.64 14.16
CA MET A 179 15.02 -0.75 15.29
C MET A 179 15.67 0.62 15.16
N VAL A 180 16.69 0.77 14.31
CA VAL A 180 17.32 2.08 14.05
C VAL A 180 16.37 2.91 13.19
N PRO A 181 15.89 4.07 13.67
CA PRO A 181 15.01 4.92 12.88
C PRO A 181 15.68 5.39 11.58
N GLY A 182 14.99 5.25 10.45
CA GLY A 182 15.52 5.65 9.14
C GLY A 182 15.96 7.12 9.08
N ALA A 183 15.29 8.00 9.85
CA ALA A 183 15.66 9.41 9.94
C ALA A 183 17.09 9.63 10.50
N CYS A 184 17.57 8.75 11.38
CA CYS A 184 18.91 8.87 11.97
C CYS A 184 20.03 8.58 10.95
N ILE A 185 19.76 7.71 9.99
CA ILE A 185 20.75 7.32 8.96
C ILE A 185 20.68 8.17 7.69
N MET A 186 19.66 9.00 7.57
CA MET A 186 19.35 9.75 6.34
C MET A 186 20.48 10.71 5.92
N THR A 187 21.11 11.40 6.87
CA THR A 187 22.24 12.32 6.58
C THR A 187 23.44 11.55 6.05
N ALA A 188 23.75 10.40 6.65
CA ALA A 188 24.85 9.54 6.18
C ALA A 188 24.56 8.97 4.78
N GLN A 189 23.30 8.54 4.54
CA GLN A 189 22.87 8.10 3.21
C GLN A 189 22.98 9.23 2.18
N PHE A 190 22.59 10.45 2.53
CA PHE A 190 22.71 11.61 1.63
C PHE A 190 24.17 11.83 1.21
N SER A 191 25.11 11.87 2.18
CA SER A 191 26.53 12.06 1.90
C SER A 191 27.09 10.91 1.05
N MET A 192 26.69 9.68 1.32
CA MET A 192 27.11 8.51 0.54
C MET A 192 26.60 8.58 -0.91
N TYR A 193 25.31 8.91 -1.10
CA TYR A 193 24.72 9.00 -2.43
C TYR A 193 25.29 10.17 -3.24
N GLU A 194 25.67 11.27 -2.57
CA GLU A 194 26.37 12.38 -3.20
C GLU A 194 27.76 11.94 -3.67
N ALA A 195 28.55 11.29 -2.80
CA ALA A 195 29.89 10.83 -3.12
C ALA A 195 29.92 9.80 -4.26
N LEU A 196 28.84 9.00 -4.40
CA LEU A 196 28.68 8.00 -5.46
C LEU A 196 28.03 8.56 -6.74
N ASP A 197 27.66 9.83 -6.76
CA ASP A 197 26.92 10.51 -7.84
C ASP A 197 25.58 9.82 -8.22
N TRP A 198 24.94 9.14 -7.23
CA TRP A 198 23.69 8.41 -7.45
C TRP A 198 22.45 9.32 -7.44
N ARG A 199 22.60 10.53 -6.94
CA ARG A 199 21.47 11.45 -6.76
C ARG A 199 20.96 12.03 -8.08
N LYS A 200 21.86 12.35 -9.02
CA LYS A 200 21.49 12.99 -10.29
C LYS A 200 20.70 12.09 -11.24
N ASN A 201 20.93 10.77 -11.17
CA ASN A 201 20.34 9.78 -12.07
C ASN A 201 19.31 8.87 -11.38
N GLY A 202 19.01 9.09 -10.10
CA GLY A 202 17.99 8.33 -9.35
C GLY A 202 18.44 6.96 -8.88
N LEU A 203 19.70 6.56 -9.03
CA LEU A 203 20.23 5.27 -8.57
C LEU A 203 20.10 5.10 -7.06
N CYS A 204 20.09 6.20 -6.30
CA CYS A 204 19.83 6.20 -4.85
C CYS A 204 18.46 5.61 -4.45
N LEU A 205 17.47 5.61 -5.36
CA LEU A 205 16.14 5.00 -5.13
C LEU A 205 16.05 3.56 -5.65
N ILE A 206 17.00 3.13 -6.48
CA ILE A 206 17.00 1.79 -7.09
C ILE A 206 17.92 0.84 -6.32
N ILE A 207 19.22 1.19 -6.25
CA ILE A 207 20.27 0.27 -5.81
C ILE A 207 20.05 -0.29 -4.41
N PRO A 208 19.70 0.51 -3.38
CA PRO A 208 19.48 -0.04 -2.04
C PRO A 208 18.34 -1.07 -1.99
N GLY A 209 17.31 -0.88 -2.80
CA GLY A 209 16.17 -1.80 -2.88
C GLY A 209 16.49 -3.15 -3.52
N LEU A 210 17.52 -3.25 -4.36
CA LEU A 210 17.93 -4.51 -5.00
C LEU A 210 18.43 -5.56 -4.01
N PHE A 211 18.99 -5.13 -2.88
CA PHE A 211 19.47 -6.02 -1.82
C PHE A 211 18.34 -6.60 -0.97
N GLY A 212 17.09 -6.21 -1.23
CA GLY A 212 15.94 -6.66 -0.50
C GLY A 212 15.71 -5.90 0.81
N SER A 213 14.71 -6.36 1.56
CA SER A 213 14.33 -5.80 2.85
C SER A 213 14.33 -6.89 3.92
N ILE A 214 14.93 -6.59 5.07
CA ILE A 214 14.96 -7.51 6.22
C ILE A 214 13.51 -7.79 6.69
N MET A 215 12.63 -6.80 6.66
CA MET A 215 11.21 -6.99 7.01
C MET A 215 10.50 -7.94 6.04
N THR A 216 10.73 -7.77 4.73
CA THR A 216 10.19 -8.68 3.71
C THR A 216 10.74 -10.10 3.90
N ALA A 217 12.05 -10.22 4.14
CA ALA A 217 12.68 -11.51 4.43
C ALA A 217 12.11 -12.16 5.70
N PHE A 218 11.85 -11.38 6.75
CA PHE A 218 11.23 -11.85 7.98
C PHE A 218 9.83 -12.44 7.73
N PHE A 219 8.95 -11.72 7.03
CA PHE A 219 7.60 -12.20 6.74
C PHE A 219 7.59 -13.46 5.87
N ILE A 220 8.43 -13.50 4.82
CA ILE A 220 8.57 -14.69 3.99
C ILE A 220 9.14 -15.85 4.80
N ARG A 221 10.13 -15.61 5.67
CA ARG A 221 10.68 -16.63 6.57
C ARG A 221 9.60 -17.22 7.47
N GLN A 222 8.72 -16.42 8.06
CA GLN A 222 7.62 -16.91 8.89
C GLN A 222 6.66 -17.82 8.10
N PHE A 223 6.37 -17.46 6.86
CA PHE A 223 5.58 -18.30 5.98
C PHE A 223 6.29 -19.63 5.68
N LEU A 224 7.59 -19.59 5.36
CA LEU A 224 8.39 -20.78 5.05
C LEU A 224 8.50 -21.74 6.24
N TYR A 225 8.48 -21.27 7.47
CA TYR A 225 8.45 -22.15 8.65
C TYR A 225 7.22 -23.06 8.69
N GLY A 226 6.10 -22.60 8.13
CA GLY A 226 4.88 -23.39 8.02
C GLY A 226 4.92 -24.50 6.97
N LEU A 227 5.90 -24.49 6.06
CA LEU A 227 6.04 -25.53 5.04
C LEU A 227 6.75 -26.76 5.62
N PRO A 228 6.32 -27.99 5.29
CA PRO A 228 6.96 -29.23 5.78
C PRO A 228 8.38 -29.37 5.21
N THR A 229 9.33 -29.78 6.05
CA THR A 229 10.73 -30.02 5.66
C THR A 229 10.90 -31.22 4.74
N SER A 230 9.96 -32.19 4.79
CA SER A 230 9.95 -33.36 3.93
C SER A 230 10.03 -33.07 2.43
N ILE A 231 9.51 -31.91 1.98
CA ILE A 231 9.61 -31.49 0.59
C ILE A 231 11.09 -31.28 0.19
N ILE A 232 11.87 -30.64 1.07
CA ILE A 232 13.29 -30.39 0.83
C ILE A 232 14.10 -31.68 0.92
N GLU A 233 13.77 -32.54 1.86
CA GLU A 233 14.43 -33.84 2.06
C GLU A 233 14.20 -34.76 0.85
N ALA A 234 12.98 -34.86 0.36
CA ALA A 234 12.66 -35.62 -0.86
C ALA A 234 13.42 -35.08 -2.08
N ALA A 235 13.40 -33.77 -2.29
CA ALA A 235 14.14 -33.17 -3.39
C ALA A 235 15.67 -33.37 -3.30
N LYS A 236 16.22 -33.45 -2.08
CA LYS A 236 17.64 -33.81 -1.89
C LYS A 236 17.95 -35.26 -2.23
N ILE A 237 17.04 -36.19 -1.86
CA ILE A 237 17.18 -37.59 -2.24
C ILE A 237 17.17 -37.76 -3.76
N ASP A 238 16.36 -36.94 -4.46
CA ASP A 238 16.34 -36.88 -5.93
C ASP A 238 17.56 -36.16 -6.53
N GLY A 239 18.56 -35.77 -5.73
CA GLY A 239 19.79 -35.15 -6.18
C GLY A 239 19.67 -33.66 -6.52
N ALA A 240 18.58 -32.98 -6.11
CA ALA A 240 18.43 -31.55 -6.39
C ALA A 240 19.35 -30.70 -5.50
N GLY A 241 20.12 -29.82 -6.11
CA GLY A 241 20.90 -28.79 -5.40
C GLY A 241 20.01 -27.71 -4.80
N TYR A 242 20.51 -26.95 -3.83
CA TYR A 242 19.74 -25.93 -3.10
C TYR A 242 19.09 -24.86 -3.99
N PHE A 243 19.77 -24.44 -5.05
CA PHE A 243 19.22 -23.47 -6.01
C PHE A 243 18.02 -24.04 -6.76
N ARG A 244 18.10 -25.33 -7.18
CA ARG A 244 16.98 -26.02 -7.83
C ARG A 244 15.81 -26.22 -6.86
N ILE A 245 16.09 -26.53 -5.59
CA ILE A 245 15.09 -26.65 -4.52
C ILE A 245 14.39 -25.29 -4.31
N PHE A 246 15.15 -24.20 -4.23
CA PHE A 246 14.62 -22.85 -4.07
C PHE A 246 13.71 -22.47 -5.24
N CYS A 247 14.24 -22.50 -6.48
CA CYS A 247 13.48 -22.04 -7.66
C CYS A 247 12.35 -22.99 -8.04
N GLY A 248 12.53 -24.32 -7.92
CA GLY A 248 11.58 -25.32 -8.40
C GLY A 248 10.47 -25.66 -7.43
N PHE A 249 10.71 -25.55 -6.13
CA PHE A 249 9.76 -25.97 -5.11
C PHE A 249 9.39 -24.84 -4.14
N ILE A 250 10.38 -24.20 -3.52
CA ILE A 250 10.11 -23.23 -2.45
C ILE A 250 9.50 -21.95 -2.98
N LEU A 251 10.04 -21.39 -4.05
CA LEU A 251 9.56 -20.14 -4.64
C LEU A 251 8.09 -20.25 -5.10
N PRO A 252 7.67 -21.30 -5.83
CA PRO A 252 6.26 -21.51 -6.20
C PRO A 252 5.34 -21.69 -4.98
N LEU A 253 5.76 -22.47 -3.97
CA LEU A 253 4.96 -22.67 -2.77
C LEU A 253 4.82 -21.41 -1.91
N ALA A 254 5.85 -20.55 -1.92
CA ALA A 254 5.86 -19.29 -1.19
C ALA A 254 5.22 -18.14 -1.98
N MET A 255 4.78 -18.38 -3.23
CA MET A 255 4.23 -17.32 -4.11
C MET A 255 3.16 -16.46 -3.44
N PRO A 256 2.18 -16.99 -2.65
CA PRO A 256 1.21 -16.13 -1.98
C PRO A 256 1.84 -15.10 -1.04
N ALA A 257 2.83 -15.50 -0.25
CA ALA A 257 3.55 -14.61 0.66
C ALA A 257 4.45 -13.62 -0.11
N ILE A 258 5.10 -14.08 -1.16
CA ILE A 258 5.96 -13.27 -2.03
C ILE A 258 5.14 -12.19 -2.73
N MET A 259 3.99 -12.53 -3.30
CA MET A 259 3.10 -11.58 -3.96
C MET A 259 2.55 -10.54 -2.99
N ALA A 260 2.15 -10.96 -1.77
CA ALA A 260 1.69 -10.02 -0.75
C ALA A 260 2.78 -9.02 -0.35
N GLN A 261 4.01 -9.50 -0.10
CA GLN A 261 5.14 -8.65 0.25
C GLN A 261 5.60 -7.78 -0.95
N GLY A 262 5.55 -8.32 -2.15
CA GLY A 262 5.82 -7.58 -3.39
C GLY A 262 4.87 -6.40 -3.57
N LEU A 263 3.57 -6.61 -3.33
CA LEU A 263 2.58 -5.55 -3.43
C LEU A 263 2.78 -4.46 -2.37
N LEU A 264 3.02 -4.84 -1.11
CA LEU A 264 3.32 -3.87 -0.03
C LEU A 264 4.59 -3.07 -0.33
N SER A 265 5.64 -3.74 -0.82
CA SER A 265 6.88 -3.09 -1.24
C SER A 265 6.67 -2.15 -2.42
N PHE A 266 5.85 -2.56 -3.40
CA PHE A 266 5.51 -1.70 -4.53
C PHE A 266 4.78 -0.43 -4.07
N MET A 267 3.78 -0.56 -3.20
CA MET A 267 3.07 0.60 -2.64
C MET A 267 4.03 1.55 -1.91
N GLY A 268 4.98 1.01 -1.14
CA GLY A 268 6.02 1.79 -0.46
C GLY A 268 6.93 2.54 -1.43
N CYS A 269 7.41 1.87 -2.48
CA CYS A 269 8.29 2.46 -3.49
C CYS A 269 7.53 3.46 -4.39
N TRP A 270 6.30 3.13 -4.80
CA TRP A 270 5.47 4.00 -5.63
C TRP A 270 5.17 5.33 -4.94
N ASN A 271 4.85 5.30 -3.66
CA ASN A 271 4.52 6.47 -2.85
C ASN A 271 5.76 7.12 -2.20
N ASN A 272 6.98 6.75 -2.61
CA ASN A 272 8.21 7.26 -2.02
C ASN A 272 8.51 8.71 -2.43
N TYR A 273 7.68 9.62 -1.93
CA TYR A 273 7.87 11.07 -2.05
C TYR A 273 9.13 11.53 -1.29
N MET A 274 9.23 11.14 -0.01
CA MET A 274 10.26 11.65 0.90
C MET A 274 11.68 11.28 0.42
N GLY A 275 11.89 10.03 -0.03
CA GLY A 275 13.18 9.61 -0.57
C GLY A 275 13.56 10.38 -1.82
N SER A 276 12.63 10.60 -2.75
CA SER A 276 12.89 11.41 -3.94
C SER A 276 13.13 12.88 -3.59
N TYR A 277 12.32 13.45 -2.70
CA TYR A 277 12.44 14.86 -2.29
C TYR A 277 13.79 15.19 -1.62
N ILE A 278 14.31 14.27 -0.80
CA ILE A 278 15.56 14.50 -0.07
C ILE A 278 16.78 14.18 -0.93
N PHE A 279 16.75 13.05 -1.63
CA PHE A 279 17.93 12.54 -2.30
C PHE A 279 18.09 13.03 -3.75
N ILE A 280 17.01 13.37 -4.45
CA ILE A 280 17.08 13.83 -5.85
C ILE A 280 17.01 15.35 -5.91
N PRO A 281 17.97 16.03 -6.60
CA PRO A 281 17.89 17.47 -6.81
C PRO A 281 16.60 17.85 -7.56
N GLN A 282 15.96 18.93 -7.13
CA GLN A 282 14.68 19.37 -7.71
C GLN A 282 14.76 19.62 -9.23
N ASN A 283 15.89 20.12 -9.72
CA ASN A 283 16.11 20.41 -11.15
C ASN A 283 16.61 19.18 -11.94
N SER A 284 16.56 17.98 -11.34
CA SER A 284 16.99 16.76 -12.00
C SER A 284 15.88 16.16 -12.85
N LEU A 285 16.26 15.58 -13.99
CA LEU A 285 15.38 14.77 -14.82
C LEU A 285 15.01 13.41 -14.16
N ALA A 286 15.62 13.09 -13.01
CA ALA A 286 15.37 11.88 -12.22
C ALA A 286 14.22 12.04 -11.21
N VAL A 287 13.57 13.20 -11.13
CA VAL A 287 12.41 13.44 -10.26
C VAL A 287 11.28 12.47 -10.59
N ASN A 288 10.67 11.88 -9.56
CA ASN A 288 9.51 10.99 -9.70
C ASN A 288 8.17 11.77 -9.60
N LEU A 289 7.08 11.11 -9.92
CA LEU A 289 5.76 11.74 -9.99
C LEU A 289 5.27 12.32 -8.64
N PRO A 290 5.35 11.63 -7.47
CA PRO A 290 4.96 12.20 -6.18
C PRO A 290 5.81 13.42 -5.77
N HIS A 291 7.10 13.44 -6.09
CA HIS A 291 7.96 14.58 -5.83
C HIS A 291 7.55 15.77 -6.70
N ALA A 292 7.35 15.55 -8.01
CA ALA A 292 6.88 16.60 -8.92
C ALA A 292 5.55 17.20 -8.43
N LEU A 293 4.59 16.35 -8.01
CA LEU A 293 3.30 16.80 -7.49
C LEU A 293 3.46 17.72 -6.27
N SER A 294 4.39 17.43 -5.36
CA SER A 294 4.64 18.27 -4.19
C SER A 294 5.24 19.64 -4.54
N VAL A 295 6.02 19.71 -5.62
CA VAL A 295 6.56 20.98 -6.11
C VAL A 295 5.46 21.78 -6.78
N PHE A 296 4.54 21.14 -7.49
CA PHE A 296 3.38 21.82 -8.08
C PHE A 296 2.46 22.38 -6.99
N ASP A 297 2.20 21.65 -5.92
CA ASP A 297 1.40 22.14 -4.79
C ASP A 297 2.00 23.42 -4.17
N LYS A 298 3.32 23.45 -3.98
CA LYS A 298 4.02 24.65 -3.48
C LYS A 298 3.97 25.83 -4.44
N ASN A 299 3.87 25.59 -5.73
CA ASN A 299 3.86 26.61 -6.78
C ASN A 299 2.47 26.82 -7.40
N VAL A 300 1.41 26.34 -6.75
CA VAL A 300 0.05 26.28 -7.29
C VAL A 300 -0.47 27.63 -7.82
N ASN A 301 -0.11 28.74 -7.17
CA ASN A 301 -0.52 30.09 -7.58
C ASN A 301 0.15 30.55 -8.89
N SER A 302 1.23 29.90 -9.32
CA SER A 302 1.95 30.19 -10.56
C SER A 302 1.59 29.21 -11.68
N ILE A 303 0.77 28.19 -11.39
CA ILE A 303 0.35 27.18 -12.36
C ILE A 303 -0.97 27.59 -12.99
N GLU A 304 -1.03 27.61 -14.32
CA GLU A 304 -2.27 27.80 -15.06
C GLU A 304 -3.25 26.67 -14.73
N GLY A 305 -4.46 27.00 -14.25
CA GLY A 305 -5.44 26.04 -13.77
C GLY A 305 -5.33 25.70 -12.27
N GLY A 306 -4.30 26.19 -11.56
CA GLY A 306 -4.19 26.16 -10.11
C GLY A 306 -4.35 24.76 -9.50
N TYR A 307 -5.11 24.67 -8.42
CA TYR A 307 -5.34 23.41 -7.71
C TYR A 307 -6.06 22.32 -8.54
N GLY A 308 -6.89 22.70 -9.52
CA GLY A 308 -7.54 21.70 -10.38
C GLY A 308 -6.52 20.86 -11.14
N VAL A 309 -5.45 21.49 -11.62
CA VAL A 309 -4.33 20.80 -12.30
C VAL A 309 -3.54 19.94 -11.32
N VAL A 310 -3.26 20.43 -10.11
CA VAL A 310 -2.56 19.67 -9.07
C VAL A 310 -3.38 18.44 -8.65
N LEU A 311 -4.69 18.59 -8.47
CA LEU A 311 -5.60 17.49 -8.10
C LEU A 311 -5.76 16.48 -9.24
N ALA A 312 -5.79 16.91 -10.49
CA ALA A 312 -5.71 16.02 -11.65
C ALA A 312 -4.40 15.20 -11.64
N GLY A 313 -3.28 15.81 -11.26
CA GLY A 313 -2.00 15.14 -11.05
C GLY A 313 -2.05 14.10 -9.93
N ALA A 314 -2.73 14.41 -8.83
CA ALA A 314 -2.91 13.49 -7.71
C ALA A 314 -3.68 12.23 -8.13
N VAL A 315 -4.66 12.33 -9.04
CA VAL A 315 -5.35 11.17 -9.60
C VAL A 315 -4.36 10.24 -10.28
N PHE A 316 -3.42 10.75 -11.09
CA PHE A 316 -2.39 9.91 -11.73
C PHE A 316 -1.46 9.23 -10.72
N CYS A 317 -1.20 9.84 -9.57
CA CYS A 317 -0.42 9.20 -8.51
C CYS A 317 -1.17 8.06 -7.83
N VAL A 318 -2.48 8.18 -7.63
CA VAL A 318 -3.29 7.20 -6.89
C VAL A 318 -3.74 6.04 -7.78
N LEU A 319 -4.01 6.30 -9.06
CA LEU A 319 -4.65 5.36 -9.97
C LEU A 319 -3.91 4.01 -10.11
N PRO A 320 -2.57 3.95 -10.29
CA PRO A 320 -1.86 2.67 -10.38
C PRO A 320 -1.95 1.82 -9.12
N VAL A 321 -1.93 2.45 -7.94
CA VAL A 321 -2.09 1.75 -6.66
C VAL A 321 -3.49 1.17 -6.53
N MET A 322 -4.53 1.92 -6.93
CA MET A 322 -5.91 1.44 -6.94
C MET A 322 -6.11 0.25 -7.89
N ILE A 323 -5.53 0.33 -9.10
CA ILE A 323 -5.59 -0.76 -10.09
C ILE A 323 -4.93 -2.02 -9.53
N LEU A 324 -3.72 -1.90 -8.99
CA LEU A 324 -3.01 -3.02 -8.39
C LEU A 324 -3.78 -3.63 -7.22
N PHE A 325 -4.33 -2.79 -6.33
CA PHE A 325 -5.16 -3.28 -5.23
C PHE A 325 -6.39 -4.04 -5.75
N ALA A 326 -7.10 -3.51 -6.74
CA ALA A 326 -8.26 -4.17 -7.34
C ALA A 326 -7.90 -5.52 -7.98
N CYS A 327 -6.75 -5.63 -8.63
CA CYS A 327 -6.26 -6.88 -9.23
C CYS A 327 -5.85 -7.93 -8.18
N PHE A 328 -5.18 -7.51 -7.10
CA PHE A 328 -4.54 -8.42 -6.14
C PHE A 328 -5.23 -8.50 -4.77
N GLN A 329 -6.37 -7.82 -4.53
CA GLN A 329 -7.09 -7.81 -3.25
C GLN A 329 -7.36 -9.21 -2.68
N ARG A 330 -7.72 -10.19 -3.53
CA ARG A 330 -7.97 -11.57 -3.08
C ARG A 330 -6.71 -12.24 -2.54
N THR A 331 -5.57 -12.02 -3.18
CA THR A 331 -4.28 -12.57 -2.76
C THR A 331 -3.83 -11.96 -1.43
N ILE A 332 -4.06 -10.65 -1.24
CA ILE A 332 -3.75 -9.96 0.03
C ILE A 332 -4.58 -10.55 1.17
N ILE A 333 -5.90 -10.67 0.96
CA ILE A 333 -6.82 -11.18 1.99
C ILE A 333 -6.47 -12.63 2.35
N SER A 334 -6.19 -13.50 1.36
CA SER A 334 -5.85 -14.90 1.60
C SER A 334 -4.52 -15.06 2.37
N SER A 335 -3.52 -14.24 2.07
CA SER A 335 -2.23 -14.28 2.77
C SER A 335 -2.32 -13.82 4.23
N LEU A 336 -3.17 -12.84 4.52
CA LEU A 336 -3.43 -12.37 5.89
C LEU A 336 -4.20 -13.41 6.71
N MET A 337 -5.14 -14.15 6.09
CA MET A 337 -5.89 -15.21 6.76
C MET A 337 -5.01 -16.42 7.13
N LEU A 338 -4.01 -16.76 6.31
CA LEU A 338 -3.07 -17.84 6.59
C LEU A 338 -2.14 -17.54 7.77
N THR A 339 -1.85 -16.27 8.05
CA THR A 339 -1.06 -15.87 9.23
C THR A 339 -1.90 -15.77 10.51
N GLY A 340 -3.21 -15.51 10.41
CA GLY A 340 -4.14 -15.37 11.56
C GLY A 340 -4.82 -16.66 12.00
N SER A 341 -4.72 -17.76 11.27
CA SER A 341 -5.45 -19.02 11.52
C SER A 341 -4.63 -20.07 12.31
N LYS A 342 -3.71 -19.63 13.16
CA LYS A 342 -2.95 -20.52 14.06
C LYS A 342 -3.41 -20.41 15.52
N GLU A 343 -4.73 -20.29 15.75
CA GLU A 343 -5.34 -20.55 17.04
C GLU A 343 -6.35 -21.67 16.93
#